data_67a4f573952d2d1ce52bc5ca16ccd3ef
#
_entry.id   67a4f573952d2d1ce52bc5ca16ccd3ef
#
_cell.length_a   1.000
_cell.length_b   1.000
_cell.length_c   1.000
_cell.angle_alpha   90.00
_cell.angle_beta   90.00
_cell.angle_gamma   90.00
#
_symmetry.space_group_name_H-M   'P 1'
#
loop_
_entity.id
_entity.type
_entity.pdbx_description
1 polymer ?
#
loop_
_entity_poly.entity_id
_entity_poly.type
_entity_poly.pdbx_seq_one_letter_code
_entity_poly.pdbx_strand_id
1 'polypeptide(L)'
;MLDFFNTDLSSLDPAVAGLIDFEAERQARKLILIPSESQAPAAVREALGSVFQNIYAEGYPDPRLHGAPESEIMDYEVQLENYRRYGDLRYYRGVEYVNILESLARRRASQAFSANGVPPEGIWANVQPLSGSPANNAVYAALA
;
A
#
# COMPACT_ATOMS: atom_id res chain seq x y z
N MET A 1 22.01 17.92 -19.78
CA MET A 1 21.18 18.18 -18.59
C MET A 1 20.74 16.82 -18.06
N LEU A 2 21.13 16.45 -16.85
CA LEU A 2 20.66 15.18 -16.24
C LEU A 2 19.14 15.28 -16.14
N ASP A 3 18.43 14.26 -16.65
CA ASP A 3 17.00 14.13 -16.42
C ASP A 3 16.79 13.69 -14.95
N PHE A 4 16.64 14.67 -14.08
CA PHE A 4 16.52 14.48 -12.65
C PHE A 4 15.45 13.45 -12.26
N PHE A 5 14.35 13.40 -13.03
CA PHE A 5 13.23 12.49 -12.71
C PHE A 5 13.46 11.03 -13.13
N ASN A 6 14.39 10.78 -14.05
CA ASN A 6 14.67 9.45 -14.59
C ASN A 6 16.11 9.00 -14.33
N THR A 7 16.88 9.77 -13.55
CA THR A 7 18.25 9.43 -13.23
C THR A 7 18.29 8.49 -12.02
N ASP A 8 19.04 7.40 -12.14
CA ASP A 8 19.25 6.45 -11.05
C ASP A 8 19.95 7.11 -9.85
N LEU A 9 19.63 6.65 -8.65
CA LEU A 9 20.22 7.15 -7.41
C LEU A 9 21.75 7.04 -7.42
N SER A 10 22.30 5.96 -7.95
CA SER A 10 23.75 5.75 -8.05
C SER A 10 24.48 6.80 -8.91
N SER A 11 23.78 7.38 -9.89
CA SER A 11 24.29 8.46 -10.74
C SER A 11 24.04 9.84 -10.15
N LEU A 12 22.96 10.00 -9.37
CA LEU A 12 22.56 11.26 -8.77
C LEU A 12 23.28 11.51 -7.42
N ASP A 13 23.31 10.48 -6.58
CA ASP A 13 23.95 10.52 -5.26
C ASP A 13 24.63 9.18 -4.96
N PRO A 14 25.88 8.99 -5.44
CA PRO A 14 26.65 7.76 -5.21
C PRO A 14 26.91 7.48 -3.73
N ALA A 15 26.96 8.51 -2.88
CA ALA A 15 27.21 8.34 -1.45
C ALA A 15 26.01 7.65 -0.78
N VAL A 16 24.80 8.12 -1.04
CA VAL A 16 23.57 7.49 -0.53
C VAL A 16 23.38 6.10 -1.12
N ALA A 17 23.62 5.91 -2.41
CA ALA A 17 23.55 4.59 -3.05
C ALA A 17 24.50 3.60 -2.36
N GLY A 18 25.77 3.99 -2.13
CA GLY A 18 26.74 3.16 -1.44
C GLY A 18 26.37 2.82 0.01
N LEU A 19 25.74 3.74 0.74
CA LEU A 19 25.23 3.47 2.09
C LEU A 19 24.09 2.44 2.09
N ILE A 20 23.23 2.46 1.08
CA ILE A 20 22.17 1.45 0.91
C ILE A 20 22.78 0.08 0.66
N ASP A 21 23.80 -0.01 -0.19
CA ASP A 21 24.49 -1.26 -0.49
C ASP A 21 25.21 -1.81 0.76
N PHE A 22 25.91 -0.97 1.52
CA PHE A 22 26.55 -1.37 2.77
C PHE A 22 25.53 -1.87 3.80
N GLU A 23 24.39 -1.23 3.93
CA GLU A 23 23.34 -1.65 4.84
C GLU A 23 22.70 -2.97 4.38
N ALA A 24 22.48 -3.15 3.09
CA ALA A 24 21.98 -4.41 2.54
C ALA A 24 22.97 -5.57 2.81
N GLU A 25 24.28 -5.33 2.63
CA GLU A 25 25.31 -6.32 2.96
C GLU A 25 25.37 -6.61 4.47
N ARG A 26 25.24 -5.57 5.31
CA ARG A 26 25.18 -5.74 6.77
C ARG A 26 24.02 -6.63 7.17
N GLN A 27 22.82 -6.38 6.65
CA GLN A 27 21.62 -7.16 6.96
C GLN A 27 21.75 -8.62 6.48
N ALA A 28 22.38 -8.86 5.33
CA ALA A 28 22.60 -10.20 4.80
C ALA A 28 23.57 -11.03 5.67
N ARG A 29 24.46 -10.37 6.40
CA ARG A 29 25.51 -11.02 7.22
C ARG A 29 25.21 -11.07 8.72
N LYS A 30 24.19 -10.36 9.19
CA LYS A 30 23.88 -10.25 10.61
C LYS A 30 22.54 -10.89 10.95
N LEU A 31 22.51 -11.57 12.06
CA LEU A 31 21.26 -12.04 12.62
C LEU A 31 20.59 -10.88 13.38
N ILE A 32 19.42 -10.49 12.94
CA ILE A 32 18.61 -9.47 13.61
C ILE A 32 17.79 -10.16 14.70
N LEU A 33 18.04 -9.76 15.96
CA LEU A 33 17.39 -10.37 17.14
C LEU A 33 16.28 -9.47 17.73
N ILE A 34 15.92 -8.39 17.05
CA ILE A 34 14.77 -7.55 17.43
C ILE A 34 13.52 -8.15 16.81
N PRO A 35 12.59 -8.70 17.62
CA PRO A 35 11.47 -9.50 17.08
C PRO A 35 10.45 -8.67 16.28
N SER A 36 10.46 -7.35 16.41
CA SER A 36 9.61 -6.43 15.66
C SER A 36 10.21 -5.97 14.34
N GLU A 37 11.44 -6.34 14.01
CA GLU A 37 12.09 -6.02 12.74
C GLU A 37 11.90 -7.15 11.74
N SER A 38 11.65 -6.79 10.47
CA SER A 38 11.46 -7.71 9.37
C SER A 38 12.19 -7.23 8.12
N GLN A 39 12.70 -8.18 7.35
CA GLN A 39 13.28 -7.87 6.05
C GLN A 39 12.16 -7.73 5.01
N ALA A 40 12.00 -6.52 4.46
CA ALA A 40 11.03 -6.28 3.41
C ALA A 40 11.49 -6.93 2.09
N PRO A 41 10.66 -7.76 1.44
CA PRO A 41 10.93 -8.28 0.10
C PRO A 41 11.20 -7.15 -0.92
N ALA A 42 11.98 -7.43 -1.96
CA ALA A 42 12.30 -6.45 -3.00
C ALA A 42 11.02 -5.84 -3.63
N ALA A 43 10.04 -6.69 -3.95
CA ALA A 43 8.76 -6.23 -4.50
C ALA A 43 8.00 -5.26 -3.60
N VAL A 44 8.08 -5.43 -2.27
CA VAL A 44 7.46 -4.48 -1.31
C VAL A 44 8.18 -3.14 -1.35
N ARG A 45 9.52 -3.13 -1.39
CA ARG A 45 10.31 -1.90 -1.50
C ARG A 45 10.06 -1.17 -2.82
N GLU A 46 9.92 -1.91 -3.93
CA GLU A 46 9.57 -1.37 -5.24
C GLU A 46 8.20 -0.70 -5.23
N ALA A 47 7.19 -1.34 -4.65
CA ALA A 47 5.85 -0.77 -4.52
C ALA A 47 5.85 0.51 -3.66
N LEU A 48 6.59 0.51 -2.55
CA LEU A 48 6.72 1.68 -1.67
C LEU A 48 7.41 2.86 -2.35
N GLY A 49 8.41 2.63 -3.19
CA GLY A 49 9.12 3.67 -3.94
C GLY A 49 8.46 4.07 -5.27
N SER A 50 7.25 3.60 -5.54
CA SER A 50 6.57 3.88 -6.81
C SER A 50 5.98 5.29 -6.89
N VAL A 51 5.48 5.65 -8.08
CA VAL A 51 4.84 6.95 -8.35
C VAL A 51 3.59 7.23 -7.52
N PHE A 52 3.03 6.25 -6.83
CA PHE A 52 1.97 6.46 -5.86
C PHE A 52 2.37 7.37 -4.69
N GLN A 53 3.66 7.54 -4.44
CA GLN A 53 4.18 8.51 -3.46
C GLN A 53 3.91 9.99 -3.86
N ASN A 54 3.58 10.27 -5.11
CA ASN A 54 3.48 11.62 -5.64
C ASN A 54 2.13 12.29 -5.40
N ILE A 55 1.13 11.57 -4.91
CA ILE A 55 -0.26 12.04 -4.88
C ILE A 55 -0.89 11.89 -3.49
N TYR A 56 -1.85 12.78 -3.20
CA TYR A 56 -2.74 12.65 -2.05
C TYR A 56 -3.92 11.73 -2.38
N ALA A 57 -4.26 10.86 -1.43
CA ALA A 57 -5.38 9.94 -1.56
C ALA A 57 -6.23 9.90 -0.27
N GLU A 58 -6.48 11.06 0.33
CA GLU A 58 -7.27 11.19 1.55
C GLU A 58 -8.72 10.77 1.32
N GLY A 59 -9.28 10.04 2.27
CA GLY A 59 -10.59 9.42 2.16
C GLY A 59 -10.49 7.93 1.86
N TYR A 60 -11.55 7.33 1.36
CA TYR A 60 -11.66 5.88 1.15
C TYR A 60 -12.13 5.55 -0.27
N PRO A 61 -11.76 4.37 -0.80
CA PRO A 61 -12.31 3.88 -2.06
C PRO A 61 -13.82 3.63 -1.94
N ASP A 62 -14.47 3.44 -3.07
CA ASP A 62 -15.91 3.17 -3.15
C ASP A 62 -16.29 1.95 -2.28
N PRO A 63 -17.23 2.09 -1.35
CA PRO A 63 -17.69 0.99 -0.51
C PRO A 63 -18.26 -0.21 -1.30
N ARG A 64 -18.70 0.00 -2.53
CA ARG A 64 -19.16 -1.08 -3.42
C ARG A 64 -18.08 -2.13 -3.70
N LEU A 65 -16.81 -1.76 -3.60
CA LEU A 65 -15.68 -2.68 -3.76
C LEU A 65 -15.36 -3.46 -2.47
N HIS A 66 -16.07 -3.20 -1.38
CA HIS A 66 -15.91 -3.99 -0.18
C HIS A 66 -16.40 -5.42 -0.40
N GLY A 67 -15.54 -6.39 -0.13
CA GLY A 67 -15.86 -7.82 -0.34
C GLY A 67 -15.89 -8.27 -1.81
N ALA A 68 -15.73 -7.36 -2.77
CA ALA A 68 -15.67 -7.71 -4.18
C ALA A 68 -14.51 -8.68 -4.47
N PRO A 69 -14.68 -9.63 -5.39
CA PRO A 69 -13.60 -10.51 -5.82
C PRO A 69 -12.49 -9.71 -6.53
N GLU A 70 -11.29 -10.24 -6.48
CA GLU A 70 -10.13 -9.58 -7.10
C GLU A 70 -10.34 -9.32 -8.61
N SER A 71 -11.01 -10.23 -9.31
CA SER A 71 -11.35 -10.07 -10.72
C SER A 71 -12.23 -8.86 -11.02
N GLU A 72 -13.15 -8.51 -10.11
CA GLU A 72 -13.99 -7.32 -10.23
C GLU A 72 -13.21 -6.04 -9.89
N ILE A 73 -12.42 -6.08 -8.82
CA ILE A 73 -11.57 -4.95 -8.41
C ILE A 73 -10.58 -4.59 -9.53
N MET A 74 -10.03 -5.59 -10.22
CA MET A 74 -9.03 -5.44 -11.28
C MET A 74 -9.62 -5.25 -12.67
N ASP A 75 -10.93 -5.16 -12.81
CA ASP A 75 -11.57 -4.77 -14.07
C ASP A 75 -11.42 -3.26 -14.29
N TYR A 76 -10.27 -2.87 -14.82
CA TYR A 76 -9.90 -1.46 -15.01
C TYR A 76 -10.91 -0.68 -15.85
N GLU A 77 -11.49 -1.29 -16.87
CA GLU A 77 -12.46 -0.62 -17.75
C GLU A 77 -13.71 -0.25 -16.97
N VAL A 78 -14.25 -1.19 -16.22
CA VAL A 78 -15.42 -0.96 -15.36
C VAL A 78 -15.12 0.04 -14.25
N GLN A 79 -13.96 -0.07 -13.59
CA GLN A 79 -13.61 0.85 -12.51
C GLN A 79 -13.42 2.28 -13.02
N LEU A 80 -12.75 2.48 -14.15
CA LEU A 80 -12.56 3.79 -14.75
C LEU A 80 -13.86 4.38 -15.30
N GLU A 81 -14.76 3.55 -15.84
CA GLU A 81 -16.11 4.00 -16.24
C GLU A 81 -16.92 4.47 -15.01
N ASN A 82 -16.91 3.70 -13.94
CA ASN A 82 -17.56 4.07 -12.68
C ASN A 82 -16.99 5.38 -12.12
N TYR A 83 -15.68 5.54 -12.13
CA TYR A 83 -15.02 6.78 -11.71
C TYR A 83 -15.48 7.99 -12.54
N ARG A 84 -15.54 7.86 -13.86
CA ARG A 84 -16.02 8.94 -14.75
C ARG A 84 -17.49 9.28 -14.51
N ARG A 85 -18.30 8.27 -14.24
CA ARG A 85 -19.76 8.42 -14.08
C ARG A 85 -20.16 8.98 -12.72
N TYR A 86 -19.54 8.53 -11.64
CA TYR A 86 -19.95 8.82 -10.28
C TYR A 86 -18.97 9.76 -9.54
N GLY A 87 -17.81 10.01 -10.11
CA GLY A 87 -16.75 10.76 -9.46
C GLY A 87 -16.01 9.93 -8.42
N ASP A 88 -15.25 10.63 -7.58
CA ASP A 88 -14.48 10.04 -6.49
C ASP A 88 -15.09 10.44 -5.15
N LEU A 89 -15.10 9.49 -4.20
CA LEU A 89 -15.54 9.73 -2.83
C LEU A 89 -14.41 10.31 -1.96
N ARG A 90 -13.17 10.31 -2.48
CA ARG A 90 -12.04 10.94 -1.80
C ARG A 90 -12.09 12.45 -1.89
N TYR A 91 -11.31 13.12 -1.05
CA TYR A 91 -11.24 14.58 -1.05
C TYR A 91 -10.61 15.16 -2.32
N TYR A 92 -9.71 14.40 -2.97
CA TYR A 92 -9.01 14.83 -4.18
C TYR A 92 -9.35 13.91 -5.36
N ARG A 93 -9.38 14.49 -6.56
CA ARG A 93 -9.57 13.76 -7.82
C ARG A 93 -8.21 13.34 -8.39
N GLY A 94 -8.22 12.43 -9.38
CA GLY A 94 -7.01 11.91 -10.01
C GLY A 94 -6.40 10.76 -9.22
N VAL A 95 -7.22 10.02 -8.48
CA VAL A 95 -6.82 8.91 -7.60
C VAL A 95 -7.51 7.58 -7.96
N GLU A 96 -7.98 7.46 -9.20
CA GLU A 96 -8.68 6.27 -9.70
C GLU A 96 -7.89 4.98 -9.49
N TYR A 97 -6.60 4.99 -9.78
CA TYR A 97 -5.75 3.82 -9.60
C TYR A 97 -5.43 3.54 -8.12
N VAL A 98 -5.40 4.57 -7.27
CA VAL A 98 -5.26 4.37 -5.82
C VAL A 98 -6.51 3.71 -5.25
N ASN A 99 -7.69 4.02 -5.75
CA ASN A 99 -8.93 3.35 -5.35
C ASN A 99 -8.87 1.86 -5.64
N ILE A 100 -8.39 1.47 -6.82
CA ILE A 100 -8.19 0.07 -7.20
C ILE A 100 -7.13 -0.58 -6.31
N LEU A 101 -5.97 0.07 -6.15
CA LEU A 101 -4.86 -0.43 -5.33
C LEU A 101 -5.27 -0.66 -3.87
N GLU A 102 -5.94 0.32 -3.25
CA GLU A 102 -6.38 0.18 -1.86
C GLU A 102 -7.45 -0.90 -1.71
N SER A 103 -8.41 -0.98 -2.63
CA SER A 103 -9.43 -2.04 -2.62
C SER A 103 -8.79 -3.43 -2.75
N LEU A 104 -7.81 -3.57 -3.63
CA LEU A 104 -7.03 -4.80 -3.77
C LEU A 104 -6.25 -5.15 -2.50
N ALA A 105 -5.59 -4.17 -1.91
CA ALA A 105 -4.83 -4.37 -0.66
C ALA A 105 -5.75 -4.79 0.49
N ARG A 106 -6.92 -4.16 0.64
CA ARG A 106 -7.96 -4.53 1.62
C ARG A 106 -8.46 -5.95 1.38
N ARG A 107 -8.74 -6.33 0.12
CA ARG A 107 -9.16 -7.69 -0.24
C ARG A 107 -8.10 -8.72 0.14
N ARG A 108 -6.85 -8.47 -0.19
CA ARG A 108 -5.73 -9.37 0.13
C ARG A 108 -5.46 -9.47 1.63
N ALA A 109 -5.59 -8.37 2.37
CA ALA A 109 -5.53 -8.40 3.82
C ALA A 109 -6.66 -9.26 4.41
N SER A 110 -7.90 -9.08 3.96
CA SER A 110 -9.03 -9.93 4.38
C SER A 110 -8.79 -11.41 4.08
N GLN A 111 -8.23 -11.75 2.94
CA GLN A 111 -7.85 -13.12 2.58
C GLN A 111 -6.75 -13.68 3.50
N ALA A 112 -5.73 -12.88 3.79
CA ALA A 112 -4.61 -13.31 4.64
C ALA A 112 -5.02 -13.59 6.09
N PHE A 113 -6.03 -12.87 6.59
CA PHE A 113 -6.55 -13.03 7.95
C PHE A 113 -7.83 -13.89 8.02
N SER A 114 -8.28 -14.43 6.92
CA SER A 114 -9.41 -15.36 6.86
C SER A 114 -9.05 -16.66 7.57
N ALA A 115 -9.75 -16.97 8.66
CA ALA A 115 -9.52 -18.15 9.48
C ALA A 115 -10.80 -18.55 10.25
N ASN A 116 -10.82 -19.76 10.78
CA ASN A 116 -11.88 -20.25 11.68
C ASN A 116 -13.31 -20.17 11.10
N GLY A 117 -13.43 -20.34 9.79
CA GLY A 117 -14.74 -20.31 9.11
C GLY A 117 -15.28 -18.90 8.81
N VAL A 118 -14.50 -17.84 9.10
CA VAL A 118 -14.84 -16.48 8.67
C VAL A 118 -14.30 -16.27 7.26
N PRO A 119 -15.15 -16.10 6.23
CA PRO A 119 -14.70 -15.86 4.87
C PRO A 119 -14.12 -14.44 4.72
N PRO A 120 -13.29 -14.20 3.71
CA PRO A 120 -12.70 -12.87 3.48
C PRO A 120 -13.73 -11.74 3.36
N GLU A 121 -14.91 -12.03 2.82
CA GLU A 121 -16.02 -11.09 2.68
C GLU A 121 -16.61 -10.64 4.03
N GLY A 122 -16.43 -11.44 5.07
CA GLY A 122 -16.83 -11.12 6.44
C GLY A 122 -15.81 -10.30 7.23
N ILE A 123 -14.67 -9.96 6.62
CA ILE A 123 -13.58 -9.22 7.29
C ILE A 123 -13.44 -7.83 6.69
N TRP A 124 -13.62 -6.81 7.52
CA TRP A 124 -13.31 -5.42 7.15
C TRP A 124 -11.85 -5.12 7.44
N ALA A 125 -11.09 -4.83 6.39
CA ALA A 125 -9.69 -4.42 6.52
C ALA A 125 -9.54 -2.92 6.24
N ASN A 126 -8.80 -2.22 7.09
CA ASN A 126 -8.32 -0.88 6.83
C ASN A 126 -6.79 -0.94 6.72
N VAL A 127 -6.25 -0.55 5.56
CA VAL A 127 -4.83 -0.60 5.25
C VAL A 127 -4.16 0.78 5.28
N GLN A 128 -4.87 1.82 5.70
CA GLN A 128 -4.36 3.19 5.74
C GLN A 128 -3.50 3.55 6.97
N PRO A 129 -3.63 2.88 8.15
CA PRO A 129 -2.80 3.27 9.28
C PRO A 129 -1.31 3.26 8.94
N LEU A 130 -0.60 4.34 9.29
CA LEU A 130 0.82 4.53 8.98
C LEU A 130 1.75 3.62 9.79
N SER A 131 1.28 3.13 10.94
CA SER A 131 2.00 2.21 11.81
C SER A 131 1.05 1.53 12.80
N GLY A 132 1.57 0.63 13.63
CA GLY A 132 0.80 -0.05 14.69
C GLY A 132 0.16 0.91 15.70
N SER A 133 0.83 2.02 16.06
CA SER A 133 0.28 2.97 17.04
C SER A 133 -0.99 3.67 16.54
N PRO A 134 -1.06 4.25 15.33
CA PRO A 134 -2.31 4.78 14.80
C PRO A 134 -3.41 3.70 14.65
N ALA A 135 -3.03 2.48 14.24
CA ALA A 135 -3.98 1.38 14.14
C ALA A 135 -4.59 1.03 15.49
N ASN A 136 -3.77 0.90 16.54
CA ASN A 136 -4.23 0.63 17.90
C ASN A 136 -5.10 1.77 18.44
N ASN A 137 -4.71 3.03 18.19
CA ASN A 137 -5.52 4.18 18.61
C ASN A 137 -6.91 4.17 17.95
N ALA A 138 -7.00 3.80 16.67
CA ALA A 138 -8.28 3.66 15.99
C ALA A 138 -9.15 2.57 16.62
N VAL A 139 -8.56 1.43 17.00
CA VAL A 139 -9.27 0.35 17.69
C VAL A 139 -9.74 0.80 19.07
N TYR A 140 -8.89 1.46 19.85
CA TYR A 140 -9.27 1.95 21.17
C TYR A 140 -10.39 2.96 21.09
N ALA A 141 -10.32 3.90 20.15
CA ALA A 141 -11.38 4.89 19.95
C ALA A 141 -12.72 4.29 19.48
N ALA A 142 -12.68 3.14 18.80
CA ALA A 142 -13.87 2.44 18.35
C ALA A 142 -14.53 1.60 19.45
N LEU A 143 -13.79 1.20 20.48
CA LEU A 143 -14.24 0.31 21.54
C LEU A 143 -14.53 1.04 22.88
N ALA A 144 -14.04 2.27 23.04
CA ALA A 144 -14.26 3.11 24.22
C ALA A 144 -15.56 3.91 24.13
#